data_337ab5f1924710cd0953e3cc0c93120a
#
_entry.id   337ab5f1924710cd0953e3cc0c93120a
#
_cell.length_a   1.000
_cell.length_b   1.000
_cell.length_c   1.000
_cell.angle_alpha   90.00
_cell.angle_beta   90.00
_cell.angle_gamma   90.00
#
_symmetry.space_group_name_H-M   'P 1'
#
loop_
_entity.id
_entity.type
_entity.pdbx_description
1 polymer ?
#
loop_
_entity_poly.entity_id
_entity_poly.type
_entity_poly.pdbx_seq_one_letter_code
_entity_poly.pdbx_strand_id
1 'polypeptide(L)'
;MEEHDIRMALDRHWAASAAGDQVVEHEIYQDHAVCTYPQSGEVIYGRHNLQALRSHHPGKPSGFEVRRITGEGNVWVTEYVIDYAGESVYTVSLMEFVDGQVSRETQYFSNAFDAPAWRAQWVGREG
;
A
#
# COMPACT_ATOMS: atom_id res chain seq x y z
N MET A 1 2.93 -20.98 4.12
CA MET A 1 4.04 -20.05 3.84
C MET A 1 4.58 -19.49 5.15
N GLU A 2 5.87 -19.54 5.34
CA GLU A 2 6.50 -19.02 6.54
C GLU A 2 6.47 -17.49 6.58
N GLU A 3 6.45 -16.90 7.78
CA GLU A 3 6.47 -15.45 7.93
C GLU A 3 7.68 -14.80 7.23
N HIS A 4 8.83 -15.47 7.29
CA HIS A 4 10.04 -15.02 6.62
C HIS A 4 9.82 -14.89 5.10
N ASP A 5 9.17 -15.86 4.50
CA ASP A 5 8.89 -15.85 3.06
C ASP A 5 7.93 -14.74 2.68
N ILE A 6 6.94 -14.47 3.52
CA ILE A 6 6.00 -13.37 3.31
C ILE A 6 6.73 -12.03 3.40
N ARG A 7 7.61 -11.86 4.40
CA ARG A 7 8.41 -10.63 4.54
C ARG A 7 9.30 -10.40 3.32
N MET A 8 9.93 -11.45 2.81
CA MET A 8 10.74 -11.36 1.60
C MET A 8 9.90 -10.96 0.39
N ALA A 9 8.73 -11.54 0.24
CA ALA A 9 7.80 -11.19 -0.84
C ALA A 9 7.34 -9.73 -0.74
N LEU A 10 7.04 -9.27 0.47
CA LEU A 10 6.65 -7.89 0.72
C LEU A 10 7.79 -6.91 0.44
N ASP A 11 9.00 -7.23 0.90
CA ASP A 11 10.18 -6.40 0.66
C ASP A 11 10.42 -6.24 -0.85
N ARG A 12 10.32 -7.33 -1.58
CA ARG A 12 10.46 -7.31 -3.04
C ARG A 12 9.37 -6.48 -3.71
N HIS A 13 8.13 -6.65 -3.27
CA HIS A 13 6.99 -5.91 -3.78
C HIS A 13 7.17 -4.40 -3.60
N TRP A 14 7.49 -3.96 -2.38
CA TRP A 14 7.63 -2.55 -2.08
C TRP A 14 8.87 -1.93 -2.75
N ALA A 15 9.94 -2.69 -2.89
CA ALA A 15 11.11 -2.24 -3.64
C ALA A 15 10.77 -2.01 -5.11
N ALA A 16 9.98 -2.91 -5.69
CA ALA A 16 9.51 -2.77 -7.07
C ALA A 16 8.56 -1.58 -7.24
N SER A 17 7.67 -1.37 -6.25
CA SER A 17 6.78 -0.21 -6.24
C SER A 17 7.58 1.10 -6.24
N ALA A 18 8.60 1.19 -5.39
CA ALA A 18 9.46 2.37 -5.31
C ALA A 18 10.27 2.60 -6.59
N ALA A 19 10.68 1.52 -7.27
CA ALA A 19 11.45 1.59 -8.50
C ALA A 19 10.60 1.80 -9.76
N GLY A 20 9.27 1.69 -9.64
CA GLY A 20 8.38 1.77 -10.78
C GLY A 20 8.40 0.52 -11.66
N ASP A 21 8.87 -0.61 -11.13
CA ASP A 21 8.86 -1.90 -11.83
C ASP A 21 7.51 -2.58 -11.63
N GLN A 22 6.58 -2.28 -12.51
CA GLN A 22 5.20 -2.75 -12.35
C GLN A 22 5.02 -4.24 -12.57
N VAL A 23 5.86 -4.86 -13.36
CA VAL A 23 5.79 -6.31 -13.58
C VAL A 23 6.16 -7.03 -12.28
N VAL A 24 7.29 -6.70 -11.67
CA VAL A 24 7.74 -7.29 -10.40
C VAL A 24 6.79 -6.93 -9.26
N GLU A 25 6.33 -5.68 -9.22
CA GLU A 25 5.39 -5.20 -8.20
C GLU A 25 4.14 -6.08 -8.12
N HIS A 26 3.60 -6.51 -9.27
CA HIS A 26 2.33 -7.24 -9.31
C HIS A 26 2.47 -8.77 -9.26
N GLU A 27 3.68 -9.30 -9.20
CA GLU A 27 3.90 -10.75 -9.04
C GLU A 27 3.37 -11.30 -7.73
N ILE A 28 3.25 -10.47 -6.68
CA ILE A 28 2.78 -10.88 -5.37
C ILE A 28 1.28 -11.27 -5.37
N TYR A 29 0.52 -10.82 -6.37
CA TYR A 29 -0.93 -11.02 -6.42
C TYR A 29 -1.32 -12.29 -7.15
N GLN A 30 -2.37 -12.94 -6.66
CA GLN A 30 -3.06 -13.99 -7.43
C GLN A 30 -3.74 -13.36 -8.65
N ASP A 31 -3.95 -14.15 -9.70
CA ASP A 31 -4.64 -13.67 -10.91
C ASP A 31 -6.02 -13.07 -10.60
N HIS A 32 -6.72 -13.65 -9.62
CA HIS A 32 -8.06 -13.23 -9.22
C HIS A 32 -8.05 -12.38 -7.96
N ALA A 33 -6.92 -11.78 -7.60
CA ALA A 33 -6.84 -10.92 -6.44
C ALA A 33 -7.84 -9.76 -6.52
N VAL A 34 -8.37 -9.38 -5.37
CA VAL A 34 -9.33 -8.28 -5.26
C VAL A 34 -8.71 -7.19 -4.40
N CYS A 35 -8.72 -5.96 -4.90
CA CYS A 35 -8.27 -4.79 -4.14
C CYS A 35 -9.44 -3.86 -3.88
N THR A 36 -9.64 -3.48 -2.62
CA THR A 36 -10.71 -2.57 -2.22
C THR A 36 -10.15 -1.24 -1.76
N TYR A 37 -10.83 -0.17 -2.16
CA TYR A 37 -10.61 1.19 -1.68
C TYR A 37 -11.83 1.62 -0.87
N PRO A 38 -11.87 1.34 0.46
CA PRO A 38 -13.09 1.62 1.25
C PRO A 38 -13.51 3.08 1.24
N GLN A 39 -12.56 4.00 1.11
CA GLN A 39 -12.85 5.43 1.17
C GLN A 39 -13.69 5.92 -0.02
N SER A 40 -13.55 5.29 -1.18
CA SER A 40 -14.35 5.60 -2.37
C SER A 40 -15.45 4.56 -2.62
N GLY A 41 -15.33 3.39 -1.98
CA GLY A 41 -16.22 2.27 -2.23
C GLY A 41 -15.87 1.48 -3.49
N GLU A 42 -14.73 1.76 -4.10
CA GLU A 42 -14.30 1.07 -5.32
C GLU A 42 -13.70 -0.31 -5.01
N VAL A 43 -13.91 -1.22 -5.93
CA VAL A 43 -13.31 -2.57 -5.89
C VAL A 43 -12.67 -2.84 -7.24
N ILE A 44 -11.43 -3.29 -7.22
CA ILE A 44 -10.69 -3.67 -8.42
C ILE A 44 -10.59 -5.19 -8.46
N TYR A 45 -11.10 -5.80 -9.52
CA TYR A 45 -11.12 -7.25 -9.67
C TYR A 45 -10.00 -7.69 -10.61
N GLY A 46 -9.10 -8.52 -10.09
CA GLY A 46 -8.05 -9.17 -10.85
C GLY A 46 -6.74 -8.39 -10.92
N ARG A 47 -5.65 -9.15 -10.95
CA ARG A 47 -4.30 -8.60 -11.04
C ARG A 47 -4.10 -7.72 -12.27
N HIS A 48 -4.65 -8.13 -13.41
CA HIS A 48 -4.53 -7.38 -14.66
C HIS A 48 -5.12 -5.98 -14.54
N ASN A 49 -6.33 -5.87 -14.00
CA ASN A 49 -7.00 -4.59 -13.79
C ASN A 49 -6.26 -3.72 -12.78
N LEU A 50 -5.75 -4.33 -11.71
CA LEU A 50 -5.01 -3.60 -10.68
C LEU A 50 -3.72 -3.00 -11.26
N GLN A 51 -2.99 -3.77 -12.05
CA GLN A 51 -1.78 -3.28 -12.72
C GLN A 51 -2.11 -2.19 -13.73
N ALA A 52 -3.15 -2.36 -14.53
CA ALA A 52 -3.59 -1.36 -15.50
C ALA A 52 -3.97 -0.04 -14.82
N LEU A 53 -4.74 -0.11 -13.74
CA LEU A 53 -5.14 1.06 -12.97
C LEU A 53 -3.91 1.82 -12.45
N ARG A 54 -2.96 1.11 -11.86
CA ARG A 54 -1.74 1.70 -11.30
C ARG A 54 -0.84 2.29 -12.39
N SER A 55 -0.81 1.66 -13.58
CA SER A 55 -0.06 2.16 -14.73
C SER A 55 -0.61 3.46 -15.28
N HIS A 56 -1.92 3.69 -15.12
CA HIS A 56 -2.61 4.88 -15.61
C HIS A 56 -2.74 5.97 -14.56
N HIS A 57 -2.17 5.81 -13.39
CA HIS A 57 -2.21 6.83 -12.35
C HIS A 57 -1.61 8.13 -12.89
N PRO A 58 -2.31 9.28 -12.76
CA PRO A 58 -1.86 10.54 -13.33
C PRO A 58 -0.58 11.09 -12.67
N GLY A 59 -0.34 10.72 -11.40
CA GLY A 59 0.86 11.13 -10.69
C GLY A 59 1.95 10.07 -10.76
N LYS A 60 3.20 10.53 -10.87
CA LYS A 60 4.37 9.65 -10.75
C LYS A 60 4.97 9.85 -9.37
N PRO A 61 5.16 8.80 -8.56
CA PRO A 61 5.80 8.96 -7.27
C PRO A 61 7.22 9.51 -7.42
N SER A 62 7.55 10.51 -6.61
CA SER A 62 8.90 11.05 -6.49
C SER A 62 9.63 10.43 -5.29
N GLY A 63 8.91 9.79 -4.39
CA GLY A 63 9.46 9.09 -3.24
C GLY A 63 8.50 8.04 -2.72
N PHE A 64 9.04 7.04 -2.04
CA PHE A 64 8.26 5.93 -1.50
C PHE A 64 8.97 5.43 -0.24
N GLU A 65 8.32 5.57 0.90
CA GLU A 65 8.91 5.21 2.19
C GLU A 65 8.04 4.19 2.92
N VAL A 66 8.53 2.98 3.07
CA VAL A 66 7.89 1.96 3.92
C VAL A 66 8.29 2.25 5.36
N ARG A 67 7.30 2.49 6.22
CA ARG A 67 7.53 2.80 7.62
C ARG A 67 7.48 1.57 8.50
N ARG A 68 6.54 0.66 8.23
CA ARG A 68 6.38 -0.52 9.07
C ARG A 68 5.64 -1.62 8.31
N ILE A 69 6.11 -2.85 8.46
CA ILE A 69 5.43 -4.05 8.01
C ILE A 69 5.16 -4.91 9.24
N THR A 70 3.90 -5.21 9.48
CA THR A 70 3.46 -5.96 10.65
C THR A 70 2.45 -7.00 10.21
N GLY A 71 2.55 -8.21 10.76
CA GLY A 71 1.57 -9.23 10.45
C GLY A 71 1.80 -10.50 11.21
N GLU A 72 0.81 -11.39 11.10
CA GLU A 72 0.84 -12.72 11.68
C GLU A 72 -0.01 -13.64 10.80
N GLY A 73 0.48 -14.85 10.57
CA GLY A 73 -0.22 -15.78 9.70
C GLY A 73 -0.34 -15.23 8.29
N ASN A 74 -1.57 -15.13 7.79
CA ASN A 74 -1.84 -14.74 6.41
C ASN A 74 -2.24 -13.28 6.24
N VAL A 75 -2.31 -12.51 7.32
CA VAL A 75 -2.74 -11.10 7.27
C VAL A 75 -1.57 -10.19 7.62
N TRP A 76 -1.24 -9.29 6.69
CA TRP A 76 -0.08 -8.40 6.81
C TRP A 76 -0.45 -6.97 6.49
N VAL A 77 0.06 -6.06 7.29
CA VAL A 77 -0.20 -4.63 7.17
C VAL A 77 1.11 -3.92 6.86
N THR A 78 1.11 -3.08 5.83
CA THR A 78 2.22 -2.19 5.52
C THR A 78 1.76 -0.75 5.66
N GLU A 79 2.51 0.03 6.43
CA GLU A 79 2.33 1.48 6.54
C GLU A 79 3.42 2.15 5.71
N TYR A 80 3.03 3.03 4.78
CA TYR A 80 3.99 3.68 3.90
C TYR A 80 3.51 5.05 3.47
N VAL A 81 4.45 5.85 2.99
CA VAL A 81 4.17 7.21 2.49
C VAL A 81 4.64 7.27 1.05
N ILE A 82 3.77 7.77 0.19
CA ILE A 82 4.11 8.02 -1.21
C ILE A 82 4.19 9.52 -1.40
N ASP A 83 5.30 10.00 -1.95
CA ASP A 83 5.45 11.40 -2.30
C ASP A 83 5.18 11.62 -3.78
N TYR A 84 4.31 12.58 -4.07
CA TYR A 84 4.00 13.02 -5.43
C TYR A 84 4.35 14.50 -5.54
N ALA A 85 5.56 14.80 -6.00
CA ALA A 85 6.00 16.19 -6.21
C ALA A 85 5.80 17.08 -4.97
N GLY A 86 6.18 16.59 -3.79
CA GLY A 86 6.09 17.33 -2.54
C GLY A 86 4.81 17.12 -1.75
N GLU A 87 3.83 16.43 -2.31
CA GLU A 87 2.62 16.03 -1.58
C GLU A 87 2.79 14.61 -1.05
N SER A 88 2.63 14.45 0.26
CA SER A 88 2.72 13.15 0.91
C SER A 88 1.34 12.51 1.01
N VAL A 89 1.24 11.25 0.55
CA VAL A 89 0.03 10.44 0.70
C VAL A 89 0.34 9.33 1.70
N TYR A 90 -0.33 9.37 2.84
CA TYR A 90 -0.19 8.37 3.89
C TYR A 90 -1.06 7.18 3.56
N THR A 91 -0.45 6.01 3.49
CA THR A 91 -1.10 4.83 2.93
C THR A 91 -0.95 3.64 3.86
N VAL A 92 -2.02 2.86 3.94
CA VAL A 92 -2.01 1.57 4.65
C VAL A 92 -2.55 0.52 3.71
N SER A 93 -1.78 -0.56 3.52
CA SER A 93 -2.21 -1.74 2.76
C SER A 93 -2.37 -2.91 3.71
N LEU A 94 -3.59 -3.47 3.74
CA LEU A 94 -3.84 -4.76 4.38
C LEU A 94 -3.84 -5.83 3.30
N MET A 95 -2.96 -6.81 3.42
CA MET A 95 -2.87 -7.90 2.46
C MET A 95 -3.20 -9.23 3.12
N GLU A 96 -4.07 -10.00 2.48
CA GLU A 96 -4.43 -11.35 2.89
C GLU A 96 -3.86 -12.34 1.89
N PHE A 97 -3.01 -13.24 2.38
CA PHE A 97 -2.30 -14.22 1.56
C PHE A 97 -3.04 -15.55 1.54
N VAL A 98 -3.10 -16.17 0.38
CA VAL A 98 -3.56 -17.55 0.19
C VAL A 98 -2.57 -18.23 -0.76
N ASP A 99 -2.07 -19.40 -0.37
CA ASP A 99 -1.10 -20.16 -1.16
C ASP A 99 0.12 -19.32 -1.61
N GLY A 100 0.60 -18.47 -0.72
CA GLY A 100 1.81 -17.70 -0.94
C GLY A 100 1.66 -16.44 -1.78
N GLN A 101 0.44 -16.09 -2.18
CA GLN A 101 0.17 -14.87 -2.93
C GLN A 101 -1.00 -14.11 -2.32
N VAL A 102 -1.06 -12.82 -2.59
CA VAL A 102 -2.14 -11.96 -2.10
C VAL A 102 -3.43 -12.28 -2.83
N SER A 103 -4.46 -12.67 -2.09
CA SER A 103 -5.81 -12.90 -2.61
C SER A 103 -6.67 -11.65 -2.47
N ARG A 104 -6.42 -10.84 -1.45
CA ARG A 104 -7.17 -9.61 -1.18
C ARG A 104 -6.24 -8.56 -0.60
N GLU A 105 -6.39 -7.34 -1.10
CA GLU A 105 -5.75 -6.17 -0.54
C GLU A 105 -6.79 -5.11 -0.23
N THR A 106 -6.66 -4.46 0.92
CA THR A 106 -7.47 -3.30 1.26
C THR A 106 -6.51 -2.13 1.45
N GLN A 107 -6.73 -1.04 0.73
CA GLN A 107 -5.87 0.14 0.82
C GLN A 107 -6.64 1.37 1.25
N TYR A 108 -6.04 2.11 2.18
CA TYR A 108 -6.52 3.40 2.65
C TYR A 108 -5.49 4.46 2.31
N PHE A 109 -5.95 5.60 1.81
CA PHE A 109 -5.10 6.72 1.40
C PHE A 109 -5.56 8.00 2.08
N SER A 110 -4.62 8.83 2.50
CA SER A 110 -4.93 10.14 3.05
C SER A 110 -3.78 11.11 2.76
N ASN A 111 -4.13 12.28 2.24
CA ASN A 111 -3.16 13.37 2.15
C ASN A 111 -2.85 13.92 3.55
N ALA A 112 -1.72 14.61 3.68
CA ALA A 112 -1.45 15.39 4.87
C ALA A 112 -2.53 16.45 5.05
N PHE A 113 -2.83 16.80 6.27
CA PHE A 113 -3.81 17.85 6.58
C PHE A 113 -3.33 18.70 7.74
N ASP A 114 -3.85 19.93 7.83
CA ASP A 114 -3.51 20.84 8.89
C ASP A 114 -4.11 20.36 10.21
N ALA A 115 -3.34 20.49 11.28
CA ALA A 115 -3.82 20.15 12.61
C ALA A 115 -4.95 21.14 13.01
N PRO A 116 -6.16 20.65 13.33
CA PRO A 116 -7.24 21.55 13.72
C PRO A 116 -6.97 22.21 15.07
N ALA A 117 -7.33 23.49 15.16
CA ALA A 117 -7.04 24.30 16.33
C ALA A 117 -7.74 23.81 17.60
N TRP A 118 -8.91 23.16 17.49
CA TRP A 118 -9.71 22.78 18.65
C TRP A 118 -8.99 21.80 19.58
N ARG A 119 -8.03 21.01 19.06
CA ARG A 119 -7.32 20.01 19.87
C ARG A 119 -5.90 20.42 20.27
N ALA A 120 -5.47 21.64 19.90
CA ALA A 120 -4.10 22.09 20.11
C ALA A 120 -3.63 22.00 21.56
N GLN A 121 -4.54 22.20 22.52
CA GLN A 121 -4.26 22.17 23.96
C GLN A 121 -3.74 20.80 24.43
N TRP A 122 -4.17 19.73 23.77
CA TRP A 122 -3.89 18.37 24.23
C TRP A 122 -2.89 17.61 23.37
N VAL A 123 -2.37 18.21 22.31
CA VAL A 123 -1.49 17.53 21.36
C VAL A 123 -0.12 18.20 21.27
N GLY A 124 0.91 17.38 21.03
CA GLY A 124 2.22 17.85 20.64
C GLY A 124 2.42 17.74 19.14
N ARG A 125 3.62 18.04 18.68
CA ARG A 125 3.98 17.91 17.28
C ARG A 125 5.13 16.93 17.14
N GLU A 126 5.02 16.05 16.17
CA GLU A 126 6.08 15.16 15.76
C GLU A 126 7.19 15.98 15.12
N GLY A 127 8.37 15.78 15.54
CA GLY A 127 9.37 16.65 15.04
C GLY A 127 10.70 16.24 14.97
#